data_46357e93b80363e8a99f51c96d64ba10
#
_entry.id   46357e93b80363e8a99f51c96d64ba10
#
_cell.length_a   1.000
_cell.length_b   1.000
_cell.length_c   1.000
_cell.angle_alpha   90.00
_cell.angle_beta   90.00
_cell.angle_gamma   90.00
#
_symmetry.space_group_name_H-M   'P 1'
#
loop_
_entity.id
_entity.type
_entity.pdbx_description
1 polymer ?
#
loop_
_entity_poly.entity_id
_entity_poly.type
_entity_poly.pdbx_seq_one_letter_code
_entity_poly.pdbx_strand_id
1 'polypeptide(L)'
;EINAAYGMAYASYPLFENDDFTFSSAATSRAFYAWMNFESTVTSDPAVRKAIAMGIDKESFVSVLLNGYGYPAVGAFPDTFSFGGQNLTTESYDPDGAKKVLEDAGWIDSDGDGIREKDGEKLVIRWLTYPSRQELPLLAESAQATLKEIGMDVQVNCTSDSNTIRKDPAQWDVYASAMVTAPTGDPEYFFTTCALDNSVSNNGHYHSDKLEE
;
A
#
# COMPACT_ATOMS: atom_id res chain seq x y z
N GLU A 1 7.62 22.05 30.50
CA GLU A 1 8.14 22.58 29.23
C GLU A 1 8.91 21.48 28.50
N ILE A 2 8.76 21.39 27.17
CA ILE A 2 9.51 20.49 26.29
C ILE A 2 10.30 21.34 25.30
N ASN A 3 11.52 20.92 24.98
CA ASN A 3 12.41 21.65 24.06
C ASN A 3 12.40 21.06 22.65
N ALA A 4 11.86 19.85 22.47
CA ALA A 4 11.71 19.17 21.18
C ALA A 4 10.51 18.21 21.20
N ALA A 5 9.86 18.06 20.07
CA ALA A 5 8.84 17.04 19.81
C ALA A 5 9.21 16.24 18.55
N TYR A 6 8.99 14.94 18.58
CA TYR A 6 9.24 14.02 17.49
C TYR A 6 8.00 13.20 17.16
N GLY A 7 7.77 12.93 15.87
CA GLY A 7 6.69 12.07 15.42
C GLY A 7 5.29 12.64 15.63
N MET A 8 5.14 13.96 15.48
CA MET A 8 3.84 14.62 15.52
C MET A 8 2.96 14.21 14.33
N ALA A 9 1.65 14.39 14.49
CA ALA A 9 0.71 14.18 13.41
C ALA A 9 0.92 15.20 12.27
N TYR A 10 0.83 14.78 11.01
CA TYR A 10 0.98 15.66 9.82
C TYR A 10 0.03 16.86 9.86
N ALA A 11 -1.20 16.68 10.32
CA ALA A 11 -2.16 17.77 10.48
C ALA A 11 -1.72 18.87 11.46
N SER A 12 -0.75 18.57 12.33
CA SER A 12 -0.23 19.53 13.30
C SER A 12 0.98 20.32 12.77
N TYR A 13 1.61 19.90 11.69
CA TYR A 13 2.83 20.52 11.17
C TYR A 13 2.68 22.01 10.86
N PRO A 14 1.59 22.48 10.19
CA PRO A 14 1.43 23.89 9.89
C PRO A 14 1.36 24.79 11.13
N LEU A 15 1.02 24.24 12.31
CA LEU A 15 1.00 24.99 13.55
C LEU A 15 2.41 25.34 14.07
N PHE A 16 3.44 24.63 13.61
CA PHE A 16 4.82 24.75 14.05
C PHE A 16 5.77 25.27 12.94
N GLU A 17 5.24 25.51 11.75
CA GLU A 17 5.99 26.11 10.63
C GLU A 17 5.93 27.65 10.72
N ASN A 18 6.50 28.21 11.80
CA ASN A 18 6.54 29.64 12.08
C ASN A 18 7.86 30.02 12.78
N ASP A 19 8.06 31.32 13.04
CA ASP A 19 9.32 31.87 13.57
C ASP A 19 9.62 31.45 15.02
N ASP A 20 8.65 30.93 15.77
CA ASP A 20 8.80 30.51 17.17
C ASP A 20 9.41 29.11 17.31
N PHE A 21 9.41 28.32 16.21
CA PHE A 21 9.85 26.94 16.19
C PHE A 21 10.83 26.65 15.07
N THR A 22 11.80 25.77 15.31
CA THR A 22 12.61 25.17 14.26
C THR A 22 11.99 23.86 13.85
N PHE A 23 11.48 23.79 12.62
CA PHE A 23 10.94 22.57 12.03
C PHE A 23 12.00 21.88 11.16
N SER A 24 12.20 20.59 11.39
CA SER A 24 13.14 19.78 10.59
C SER A 24 12.48 18.49 10.16
N SER A 25 12.54 18.18 8.87
CA SER A 25 12.05 16.94 8.26
C SER A 25 13.14 16.30 7.43
N ALA A 26 13.24 14.99 7.48
CA ALA A 26 14.17 14.22 6.68
C ALA A 26 13.50 12.93 6.18
N ALA A 27 13.75 12.59 4.91
CA ALA A 27 13.36 11.31 4.35
C ALA A 27 14.08 10.17 5.06
N THR A 28 13.36 9.07 5.27
CA THR A 28 13.91 7.83 5.85
C THR A 28 13.65 6.66 4.92
N SER A 29 14.19 5.48 5.21
CA SER A 29 13.87 4.25 4.48
C SER A 29 12.54 3.62 4.92
N ARG A 30 11.65 4.39 5.58
CA ARG A 30 10.30 3.92 5.89
C ARG A 30 9.45 3.98 4.63
N ALA A 31 8.87 2.85 4.28
CA ALA A 31 7.89 2.76 3.22
C ALA A 31 6.56 2.18 3.72
N PHE A 32 5.47 2.56 3.08
CA PHE A 32 4.13 2.04 3.28
C PHE A 32 3.76 1.23 2.04
N TYR A 33 3.28 0.01 2.24
CA TYR A 33 2.93 -0.89 1.14
C TYR A 33 1.55 -1.49 1.34
N ALA A 34 0.99 -1.91 0.23
CA ALA A 34 -0.14 -2.82 0.17
C ALA A 34 0.36 -4.19 -0.32
N TRP A 35 0.61 -5.11 0.59
CA TRP A 35 0.93 -6.49 0.27
C TRP A 35 -0.28 -7.19 -0.29
N MET A 36 -0.13 -7.88 -1.42
CA MET A 36 -1.19 -8.67 -2.03
C MET A 36 -1.11 -10.11 -1.55
N ASN A 37 -2.26 -10.72 -1.31
CA ASN A 37 -2.37 -12.14 -0.98
C ASN A 37 -2.52 -12.96 -2.26
N PHE A 38 -1.53 -13.77 -2.60
CA PHE A 38 -1.51 -14.59 -3.82
C PHE A 38 -2.37 -15.85 -3.72
N GLU A 39 -2.83 -16.23 -2.51
CA GLU A 39 -3.78 -17.33 -2.30
C GLU A 39 -5.24 -16.87 -2.28
N SER A 40 -5.51 -15.57 -2.30
CA SER A 40 -6.87 -15.05 -2.38
C SER A 40 -7.51 -15.35 -3.74
N THR A 41 -8.79 -15.67 -3.76
CA THR A 41 -9.58 -15.88 -4.99
C THR A 41 -9.61 -14.64 -5.88
N VAL A 42 -9.43 -13.46 -5.31
CA VAL A 42 -9.52 -12.17 -6.00
C VAL A 42 -8.13 -11.66 -6.38
N THR A 43 -7.22 -11.52 -5.42
CA THR A 43 -5.87 -10.96 -5.67
C THR A 43 -4.87 -11.97 -6.22
N SER A 44 -5.21 -13.25 -6.37
CA SER A 44 -4.47 -14.19 -7.22
C SER A 44 -4.53 -13.84 -8.71
N ASP A 45 -5.59 -13.13 -9.16
CA ASP A 45 -5.69 -12.63 -10.53
C ASP A 45 -4.73 -11.43 -10.74
N PRO A 46 -3.75 -11.53 -11.66
CA PRO A 46 -2.80 -10.45 -11.92
C PRO A 46 -3.47 -9.18 -12.44
N ALA A 47 -4.62 -9.29 -13.12
CA ALA A 47 -5.37 -8.13 -13.59
C ALA A 47 -5.93 -7.31 -12.42
N VAL A 48 -6.41 -7.99 -11.37
CA VAL A 48 -6.88 -7.32 -10.14
C VAL A 48 -5.74 -6.62 -9.45
N ARG A 49 -4.58 -7.27 -9.27
CA ARG A 49 -3.40 -6.64 -8.66
C ARG A 49 -2.94 -5.41 -9.45
N LYS A 50 -2.92 -5.51 -10.78
CA LYS A 50 -2.58 -4.39 -11.66
C LYS A 50 -3.58 -3.25 -11.53
N ALA A 51 -4.86 -3.55 -11.54
CA ALA A 51 -5.93 -2.55 -11.40
C ALA A 51 -5.88 -1.85 -10.03
N ILE A 52 -5.56 -2.56 -8.93
CA ILE A 52 -5.34 -1.95 -7.63
C ILE A 52 -4.15 -0.97 -7.69
N ALA A 53 -3.03 -1.36 -8.31
CA ALA A 53 -1.86 -0.48 -8.44
C ALA A 53 -2.15 0.79 -9.26
N MET A 54 -2.95 0.68 -10.33
CA MET A 54 -3.40 1.79 -11.18
C MET A 54 -4.51 2.63 -10.55
N GLY A 55 -5.30 2.04 -9.65
CA GLY A 55 -6.47 2.69 -9.03
C GLY A 55 -6.13 3.48 -7.76
N ILE A 56 -4.91 3.41 -7.22
CA ILE A 56 -4.50 4.14 -6.02
C ILE A 56 -3.74 5.42 -6.42
N ASP A 57 -4.33 6.59 -6.10
CA ASP A 57 -3.70 7.89 -6.32
C ASP A 57 -2.68 8.22 -5.24
N LYS A 58 -1.46 7.73 -5.43
CA LYS A 58 -0.33 7.92 -4.49
C LYS A 58 0.10 9.39 -4.41
N GLU A 59 0.01 10.14 -5.51
CA GLU A 59 0.45 11.54 -5.55
C GLU A 59 -0.51 12.43 -4.78
N SER A 60 -1.81 12.29 -4.98
CA SER A 60 -2.82 13.02 -4.20
C SER A 60 -2.78 12.62 -2.73
N PHE A 61 -2.54 11.35 -2.41
CA PHE A 61 -2.35 10.92 -1.03
C PHE A 61 -1.20 11.69 -0.35
N VAL A 62 -0.03 11.75 -0.98
CA VAL A 62 1.13 12.47 -0.43
C VAL A 62 0.89 13.97 -0.37
N SER A 63 0.42 14.59 -1.45
CA SER A 63 0.30 16.04 -1.53
C SER A 63 -0.83 16.60 -0.65
N VAL A 64 -1.95 15.89 -0.52
CA VAL A 64 -3.14 16.37 0.19
C VAL A 64 -3.21 15.82 1.62
N LEU A 65 -3.11 14.49 1.79
CA LEU A 65 -3.31 13.87 3.11
C LEU A 65 -2.06 13.94 3.99
N LEU A 66 -0.87 13.93 3.40
CA LEU A 66 0.40 14.06 4.12
C LEU A 66 1.00 15.46 4.04
N ASN A 67 0.29 16.46 3.52
CA ASN A 67 0.78 17.84 3.34
C ASN A 67 2.15 17.93 2.62
N GLY A 68 2.43 17.02 1.69
CA GLY A 68 3.68 16.94 0.96
C GLY A 68 4.85 16.28 1.73
N TYR A 69 4.61 15.76 2.95
CA TYR A 69 5.65 15.07 3.74
C TYR A 69 5.74 13.59 3.32
N GLY A 70 6.43 13.33 2.24
CA GLY A 70 6.64 12.02 1.66
C GLY A 70 6.78 12.10 0.15
N TYR A 71 6.84 10.95 -0.51
CA TYR A 71 6.81 10.85 -1.97
C TYR A 71 6.21 9.51 -2.40
N PRO A 72 5.58 9.45 -3.59
CA PRO A 72 5.07 8.20 -4.15
C PRO A 72 6.22 7.21 -4.38
N ALA A 73 6.15 6.05 -3.75
CA ALA A 73 7.18 5.03 -3.92
C ALA A 73 7.04 4.31 -5.27
N VAL A 74 8.17 4.02 -5.91
CA VAL A 74 8.25 3.20 -7.13
C VAL A 74 8.78 1.80 -6.85
N GLY A 75 9.32 1.57 -5.65
CA GLY A 75 9.86 0.28 -5.20
C GLY A 75 10.04 0.24 -3.69
N ALA A 76 10.70 -0.80 -3.22
CA ALA A 76 10.93 -1.03 -1.80
C ALA A 76 11.88 -0.02 -1.14
N PHE A 77 12.74 0.62 -1.92
CA PHE A 77 13.80 1.50 -1.40
C PHE A 77 13.69 2.91 -1.98
N PRO A 78 13.98 3.94 -1.15
CA PRO A 78 14.06 5.31 -1.61
C PRO A 78 15.13 5.52 -2.69
N ASP A 79 14.91 6.51 -3.55
CA ASP A 79 15.86 6.89 -4.60
C ASP A 79 17.17 7.46 -4.07
N THR A 80 17.23 7.80 -2.79
CA THR A 80 18.45 8.24 -2.11
C THR A 80 19.48 7.13 -1.89
N PHE A 81 19.07 5.86 -1.99
CA PHE A 81 19.99 4.71 -1.95
C PHE A 81 20.52 4.39 -3.35
N SER A 82 21.76 3.89 -3.43
CA SER A 82 22.37 3.45 -4.70
C SER A 82 21.64 2.26 -5.35
N PHE A 83 20.90 1.51 -4.55
CA PHE A 83 20.03 0.40 -4.93
C PHE A 83 18.54 0.77 -4.92
N GLY A 84 18.23 2.07 -4.92
CA GLY A 84 16.86 2.59 -4.85
C GLY A 84 16.10 2.52 -6.16
N GLY A 85 14.96 3.22 -6.19
CA GLY A 85 13.97 3.12 -7.26
C GLY A 85 14.29 3.86 -8.56
N GLN A 86 15.46 4.51 -8.71
CA GLN A 86 15.77 5.41 -9.85
C GLN A 86 15.58 4.80 -11.23
N ASN A 87 15.74 3.47 -11.36
CA ASN A 87 15.59 2.75 -12.62
C ASN A 87 14.34 1.85 -12.65
N LEU A 88 13.48 1.98 -11.65
CA LEU A 88 12.22 1.23 -11.59
C LEU A 88 11.08 2.07 -12.18
N THR A 89 10.11 1.38 -12.72
CA THR A 89 8.81 1.95 -13.10
C THR A 89 7.71 1.28 -12.33
N THR A 90 6.68 2.03 -11.96
CA THR A 90 5.46 1.51 -11.35
C THR A 90 4.27 1.98 -12.15
N GLU A 91 3.12 1.33 -11.98
CA GLU A 91 1.88 1.79 -12.57
C GLU A 91 1.57 3.21 -12.04
N SER A 92 1.24 4.10 -12.96
CA SER A 92 0.71 5.43 -12.62
C SER A 92 -0.78 5.33 -12.28
N TYR A 93 -1.30 6.34 -11.57
CA TYR A 93 -2.73 6.46 -11.35
C TYR A 93 -3.44 6.65 -12.68
N ASP A 94 -4.23 5.66 -13.08
CA ASP A 94 -5.00 5.63 -14.32
C ASP A 94 -6.28 4.79 -14.10
N PRO A 95 -7.34 5.40 -13.55
CA PRO A 95 -8.58 4.68 -13.25
C PRO A 95 -9.27 4.15 -14.52
N ASP A 96 -9.16 4.82 -15.66
CA ASP A 96 -9.77 4.35 -16.90
C ASP A 96 -9.01 3.16 -17.49
N GLY A 97 -7.67 3.18 -17.43
CA GLY A 97 -6.84 2.04 -17.74
C GLY A 97 -7.08 0.86 -16.81
N ALA A 98 -7.27 1.11 -15.50
CA ALA A 98 -7.61 0.08 -14.53
C ALA A 98 -8.95 -0.61 -14.84
N LYS A 99 -10.00 0.17 -15.18
CA LYS A 99 -11.29 -0.38 -15.64
C LYS A 99 -11.13 -1.29 -16.83
N LYS A 100 -10.34 -0.83 -17.82
CA LYS A 100 -10.08 -1.64 -19.03
C LYS A 100 -9.33 -2.93 -18.73
N VAL A 101 -8.33 -2.90 -17.85
CA VAL A 101 -7.59 -4.10 -17.42
C VAL A 101 -8.54 -5.12 -16.79
N LEU A 102 -9.49 -4.67 -15.95
CA LEU A 102 -10.49 -5.53 -15.33
C LEU A 102 -11.45 -6.10 -16.37
N GLU A 103 -11.94 -5.28 -17.30
CA GLU A 103 -12.84 -5.70 -18.37
C GLU A 103 -12.21 -6.76 -19.28
N ASP A 104 -10.98 -6.51 -19.72
CA ASP A 104 -10.24 -7.44 -20.58
C ASP A 104 -9.97 -8.80 -19.87
N ALA A 105 -9.96 -8.81 -18.53
CA ALA A 105 -9.83 -10.01 -17.69
C ALA A 105 -11.19 -10.66 -17.33
N GLY A 106 -12.31 -10.09 -17.76
CA GLY A 106 -13.65 -10.62 -17.53
C GLY A 106 -14.32 -10.15 -16.25
N TRP A 107 -13.77 -9.17 -15.54
CA TRP A 107 -14.40 -8.51 -14.41
C TRP A 107 -15.34 -7.41 -14.92
N ILE A 108 -16.65 -7.65 -14.88
CA ILE A 108 -17.67 -6.79 -15.47
C ILE A 108 -18.78 -6.57 -14.44
N ASP A 109 -19.27 -5.33 -14.32
CA ASP A 109 -20.50 -5.03 -13.57
C ASP A 109 -21.71 -5.40 -14.46
N SER A 110 -22.24 -6.60 -14.29
CA SER A 110 -23.32 -7.14 -15.12
C SER A 110 -24.71 -6.90 -14.52
N ASP A 111 -24.81 -6.68 -13.23
CA ASP A 111 -26.07 -6.38 -12.54
C ASP A 111 -26.32 -4.87 -12.34
N GLY A 112 -25.31 -4.03 -12.59
CA GLY A 112 -25.41 -2.57 -12.55
C GLY A 112 -25.39 -1.99 -11.13
N ASP A 113 -24.85 -2.72 -10.14
CA ASP A 113 -24.77 -2.25 -8.76
C ASP A 113 -23.49 -1.43 -8.48
N GLY A 114 -22.62 -1.31 -9.48
CA GLY A 114 -21.36 -0.55 -9.42
C GLY A 114 -20.16 -1.37 -8.95
N ILE A 115 -20.33 -2.65 -8.62
CA ILE A 115 -19.26 -3.58 -8.24
C ILE A 115 -19.12 -4.63 -9.34
N ARG A 116 -17.90 -4.85 -9.78
CA ARG A 116 -17.59 -5.84 -10.82
C ARG A 116 -17.68 -7.26 -10.28
N GLU A 117 -18.05 -8.20 -11.14
CA GLU A 117 -18.02 -9.62 -10.83
C GLU A 117 -17.41 -10.43 -11.97
N LYS A 118 -16.92 -11.64 -11.63
CA LYS A 118 -16.42 -12.64 -12.56
C LYS A 118 -16.77 -14.03 -12.04
N ASP A 119 -17.34 -14.87 -12.90
CA ASP A 119 -17.75 -16.25 -12.57
C ASP A 119 -18.66 -16.35 -11.33
N GLY A 120 -19.46 -15.32 -11.07
CA GLY A 120 -20.37 -15.22 -9.93
C GLY A 120 -19.75 -14.67 -8.64
N GLU A 121 -18.47 -14.37 -8.63
CA GLU A 121 -17.75 -13.76 -7.51
C GLU A 121 -17.67 -12.24 -7.68
N LYS A 122 -18.13 -11.48 -6.68
CA LYS A 122 -17.99 -10.02 -6.67
C LYS A 122 -16.56 -9.60 -6.35
N LEU A 123 -16.13 -8.49 -6.95
CA LEU A 123 -14.81 -7.90 -6.75
C LEU A 123 -14.75 -7.17 -5.40
N VAL A 124 -14.72 -7.96 -4.33
CA VAL A 124 -14.59 -7.50 -2.95
C VAL A 124 -13.15 -7.64 -2.50
N ILE A 125 -12.57 -6.56 -1.98
CA ILE A 125 -11.19 -6.52 -1.47
C ILE A 125 -11.22 -6.37 0.04
N ARG A 126 -10.85 -7.42 0.78
CA ARG A 126 -10.68 -7.37 2.23
C ARG A 126 -9.35 -6.72 2.56
N TRP A 127 -9.40 -5.43 2.92
CA TRP A 127 -8.24 -4.61 3.20
C TRP A 127 -7.92 -4.62 4.69
N LEU A 128 -6.84 -5.27 5.08
CA LEU A 128 -6.35 -5.33 6.45
C LEU A 128 -5.31 -4.25 6.71
N THR A 129 -5.41 -3.54 7.84
CA THR A 129 -4.41 -2.58 8.30
C THR A 129 -4.49 -2.38 9.82
N TYR A 130 -3.72 -1.43 10.37
CA TYR A 130 -3.69 -1.16 11.82
C TYR A 130 -3.57 0.34 12.13
N PRO A 131 -4.10 0.80 13.31
CA PRO A 131 -4.22 2.23 13.62
C PRO A 131 -2.96 2.86 14.23
N SER A 132 -1.93 2.08 14.60
CA SER A 132 -0.74 2.62 15.30
C SER A 132 0.18 3.47 14.41
N ARG A 133 -0.09 3.55 13.12
CA ARG A 133 0.50 4.47 12.15
C ARG A 133 -0.61 5.28 11.52
N GLN A 134 -0.61 6.60 11.75
CA GLN A 134 -1.69 7.50 11.32
C GLN A 134 -1.93 7.51 9.80
N GLU A 135 -0.88 7.21 9.01
CA GLU A 135 -0.95 7.16 7.55
C GLU A 135 -1.79 5.99 7.05
N LEU A 136 -1.78 4.86 7.76
CA LEU A 136 -2.40 3.62 7.29
C LEU A 136 -3.94 3.67 7.24
N PRO A 137 -4.66 4.20 8.25
CA PRO A 137 -6.09 4.41 8.12
C PRO A 137 -6.45 5.37 6.99
N LEU A 138 -5.69 6.48 6.85
CA LEU A 138 -5.90 7.46 5.77
C LEU A 138 -5.67 6.84 4.40
N LEU A 139 -4.61 6.01 4.25
CA LEU A 139 -4.35 5.28 3.02
C LEU A 139 -5.47 4.29 2.69
N ALA A 140 -6.01 3.59 3.70
CA ALA A 140 -7.10 2.65 3.50
C ALA A 140 -8.39 3.36 3.04
N GLU A 141 -8.74 4.50 3.64
CA GLU A 141 -9.89 5.32 3.26
C GLU A 141 -9.71 5.90 1.84
N SER A 142 -8.53 6.40 1.51
CA SER A 142 -8.20 6.89 0.18
C SER A 142 -8.31 5.79 -0.87
N ALA A 143 -7.71 4.61 -0.60
CA ALA A 143 -7.78 3.46 -1.48
C ALA A 143 -9.23 2.97 -1.66
N GLN A 144 -10.02 2.92 -0.58
CA GLN A 144 -11.44 2.55 -0.66
C GLN A 144 -12.21 3.49 -1.60
N ALA A 145 -11.97 4.80 -1.50
CA ALA A 145 -12.64 5.79 -2.35
C ALA A 145 -12.25 5.63 -3.82
N THR A 146 -10.96 5.58 -4.14
CA THR A 146 -10.48 5.52 -5.52
C THR A 146 -10.74 4.17 -6.19
N LEU A 147 -10.60 3.06 -5.46
CA LEU A 147 -10.87 1.72 -5.99
C LEU A 147 -12.37 1.47 -6.23
N LYS A 148 -13.26 2.12 -5.47
CA LYS A 148 -14.69 2.11 -5.73
C LYS A 148 -15.04 2.67 -7.11
N GLU A 149 -14.32 3.70 -7.56
CA GLU A 149 -14.52 4.31 -8.88
C GLU A 149 -14.24 3.37 -10.05
N ILE A 150 -13.45 2.33 -9.81
CA ILE A 150 -13.12 1.30 -10.80
C ILE A 150 -13.91 0.01 -10.63
N GLY A 151 -14.89 -0.01 -9.71
CA GLY A 151 -15.82 -1.13 -9.51
C GLY A 151 -15.35 -2.17 -8.48
N MET A 152 -14.53 -1.79 -7.50
CA MET A 152 -14.12 -2.65 -6.39
C MET A 152 -14.84 -2.26 -5.09
N ASP A 153 -15.35 -3.22 -4.34
CA ASP A 153 -15.83 -3.02 -2.97
C ASP A 153 -14.68 -3.26 -1.98
N VAL A 154 -14.10 -2.21 -1.42
CA VAL A 154 -13.01 -2.33 -0.45
C VAL A 154 -13.56 -2.33 0.97
N GLN A 155 -13.44 -3.46 1.65
CA GLN A 155 -13.86 -3.67 3.03
C GLN A 155 -12.67 -3.51 3.97
N VAL A 156 -12.59 -2.34 4.65
CA VAL A 156 -11.46 -2.00 5.51
C VAL A 156 -11.63 -2.62 6.90
N ASN A 157 -10.64 -3.41 7.31
CA ASN A 157 -10.45 -3.88 8.67
C ASN A 157 -9.20 -3.23 9.29
N CYS A 158 -9.39 -2.11 9.99
CA CYS A 158 -8.32 -1.41 10.70
C CYS A 158 -8.31 -1.84 12.17
N THR A 159 -7.38 -2.74 12.54
CA THR A 159 -7.37 -3.36 13.87
C THR A 159 -5.97 -3.48 14.46
N SER A 160 -5.85 -3.37 15.77
CA SER A 160 -4.60 -3.65 16.50
C SER A 160 -4.18 -5.13 16.45
N ASP A 161 -5.12 -6.04 16.11
CA ASP A 161 -4.86 -7.49 16.01
C ASP A 161 -4.43 -7.94 14.59
N SER A 162 -4.09 -7.01 13.72
CA SER A 162 -3.68 -7.26 12.33
C SER A 162 -2.53 -8.27 12.21
N ASN A 163 -1.62 -8.32 13.18
CA ASN A 163 -0.52 -9.28 13.21
C ASN A 163 -0.95 -10.74 13.41
N THR A 164 -2.08 -10.98 14.04
CA THR A 164 -2.69 -12.31 14.16
C THR A 164 -3.45 -12.65 12.89
N ILE A 165 -4.28 -11.73 12.42
CA ILE A 165 -5.15 -11.92 11.25
C ILE A 165 -4.34 -12.18 9.97
N ARG A 166 -3.24 -11.44 9.74
CA ARG A 166 -2.43 -11.59 8.52
C ARG A 166 -1.78 -12.97 8.35
N LYS A 167 -1.71 -13.78 9.41
CA LYS A 167 -1.17 -15.14 9.35
C LYS A 167 -2.15 -16.16 8.76
N ASP A 168 -3.41 -15.79 8.65
CA ASP A 168 -4.44 -16.60 8.01
C ASP A 168 -4.83 -15.95 6.67
N PRO A 169 -4.32 -16.47 5.52
CA PRO A 169 -4.58 -15.89 4.20
C PRO A 169 -6.06 -15.94 3.81
N ALA A 170 -6.88 -16.73 4.49
CA ALA A 170 -8.32 -16.75 4.24
C ALA A 170 -9.05 -15.48 4.74
N GLN A 171 -8.38 -14.61 5.54
CA GLN A 171 -9.03 -13.47 6.17
C GLN A 171 -8.77 -12.11 5.52
N TRP A 172 -7.89 -12.04 4.52
CA TRP A 172 -7.52 -10.77 3.88
C TRP A 172 -7.07 -10.97 2.42
N ASP A 173 -7.15 -9.91 1.62
CA ASP A 173 -6.70 -9.87 0.23
C ASP A 173 -5.55 -8.88 0.07
N VAL A 174 -5.62 -7.75 0.78
CA VAL A 174 -4.58 -6.73 0.82
C VAL A 174 -4.23 -6.42 2.27
N TYR A 175 -2.93 -6.42 2.61
CA TYR A 175 -2.44 -6.00 3.92
C TYR A 175 -1.59 -4.74 3.77
N ALA A 176 -2.13 -3.58 4.18
CA ALA A 176 -1.40 -2.33 4.21
C ALA A 176 -0.60 -2.19 5.50
N SER A 177 0.71 -1.99 5.36
CA SER A 177 1.63 -1.89 6.48
C SER A 177 2.79 -0.95 6.21
N ALA A 178 3.56 -0.65 7.27
CA ALA A 178 4.74 0.19 7.22
C ALA A 178 5.98 -0.58 7.68
N MET A 179 7.10 -0.37 7.00
CA MET A 179 8.37 -0.97 7.33
C MET A 179 9.53 0.00 7.07
N VAL A 180 10.57 -0.06 7.88
CA VAL A 180 11.88 0.49 7.55
C VAL A 180 12.61 -0.56 6.72
N THR A 181 12.77 -0.32 5.42
CA THR A 181 13.18 -1.35 4.46
C THR A 181 14.66 -1.67 4.47
N ALA A 182 15.48 -0.70 4.87
CA ALA A 182 16.93 -0.85 5.01
C ALA A 182 17.41 -0.22 6.32
N PRO A 183 17.13 -0.85 7.49
CA PRO A 183 17.44 -0.26 8.81
C PRO A 183 18.95 -0.06 9.05
N THR A 184 19.79 -0.88 8.41
CA THR A 184 21.26 -0.80 8.48
C THR A 184 21.89 -0.19 7.22
N GLY A 185 21.06 0.27 6.26
CA GLY A 185 21.50 0.68 4.94
C GLY A 185 21.75 -0.49 3.97
N ASP A 186 21.35 -1.72 4.34
CA ASP A 186 21.51 -2.92 3.54
C ASP A 186 20.14 -3.36 2.99
N PRO A 187 20.01 -3.64 1.67
CA PRO A 187 18.76 -4.10 1.05
C PRO A 187 18.37 -5.54 1.45
N GLU A 188 19.30 -6.38 1.87
CA GLU A 188 19.07 -7.79 2.21
C GLU A 188 17.93 -7.94 3.22
N TYR A 189 17.86 -7.02 4.19
CA TYR A 189 16.82 -7.07 5.25
C TYR A 189 15.39 -7.12 4.69
N PHE A 190 15.08 -6.35 3.65
CA PHE A 190 13.75 -6.37 3.03
C PHE A 190 13.43 -7.72 2.41
N PHE A 191 14.36 -8.25 1.62
CA PHE A 191 14.17 -9.51 0.91
C PHE A 191 14.03 -10.68 1.87
N THR A 192 14.96 -10.83 2.80
CA THR A 192 14.97 -11.93 3.77
C THR A 192 13.80 -11.89 4.76
N THR A 193 13.25 -10.68 5.01
CA THR A 193 12.11 -10.53 5.94
C THR A 193 10.77 -10.71 5.26
N CYS A 194 10.61 -10.28 4.01
CA CYS A 194 9.30 -10.08 3.38
C CYS A 194 9.09 -10.76 2.04
N ALA A 195 10.15 -11.04 1.26
CA ALA A 195 9.99 -11.34 -0.16
C ALA A 195 10.38 -12.78 -0.55
N LEU A 196 11.28 -13.42 0.18
CA LEU A 196 11.63 -14.82 -0.06
C LEU A 196 10.54 -15.77 0.46
N ASP A 197 10.46 -16.97 -0.09
CA ASP A 197 9.46 -17.98 0.29
C ASP A 197 9.46 -18.29 1.78
N ASN A 198 10.63 -18.37 2.39
CA ASN A 198 10.81 -18.65 3.82
C ASN A 198 10.78 -17.39 4.72
N SER A 199 10.49 -16.23 4.17
CA SER A 199 10.43 -14.98 4.92
C SER A 199 9.30 -14.99 5.93
N VAL A 200 9.58 -14.57 7.17
CA VAL A 200 8.60 -14.57 8.28
C VAL A 200 7.41 -13.62 8.05
N SER A 201 7.56 -12.68 7.14
CA SER A 201 6.51 -11.70 6.80
C SER A 201 5.91 -11.90 5.40
N ASN A 202 6.32 -12.92 4.65
CA ASN A 202 5.69 -13.28 3.38
C ASN A 202 4.37 -14.05 3.61
N ASN A 203 3.42 -13.41 4.31
CA ASN A 203 2.12 -14.01 4.60
C ASN A 203 1.16 -13.99 3.40
N GLY A 204 1.51 -13.28 2.33
CA GLY A 204 0.76 -13.25 1.07
C GLY A 204 1.20 -14.32 0.08
N HIS A 205 2.17 -15.15 0.45
CA HIS A 205 2.68 -16.25 -0.38
C HIS A 205 3.18 -15.79 -1.76
N TYR A 206 3.85 -14.63 -1.79
CA TYR A 206 4.58 -14.21 -2.99
C TYR A 206 5.71 -15.19 -3.29
N HIS A 207 5.85 -15.58 -4.55
CA HIS A 207 6.92 -16.44 -5.04
C HIS A 207 7.54 -15.88 -6.32
N SER A 208 8.85 -16.02 -6.44
CA SER A 208 9.61 -15.71 -7.65
C SER A 208 10.87 -16.53 -7.73
N ASP A 209 10.95 -17.47 -8.68
CA ASP A 209 12.13 -18.30 -8.93
C ASP A 209 13.41 -17.44 -9.04
N LYS A 210 13.31 -16.30 -9.74
CA LYS A 210 14.44 -15.38 -9.93
C LYS A 210 14.93 -14.73 -8.64
N LEU A 211 14.07 -14.58 -7.65
CA LEU A 211 14.41 -13.99 -6.37
C LEU A 211 15.03 -15.02 -5.42
N GLU A 212 14.67 -16.30 -5.59
CA GLU A 212 15.21 -17.41 -4.80
C GLU A 212 16.61 -17.88 -5.27
N GLU A 213 17.04 -17.51 -6.49
CA GLU A 213 18.39 -17.73 -7.03
C GLU A 213 19.47 -16.89 -6.32
#